data_a72241d9532815da9d760722338d1288
#
_entry.id   a72241d9532815da9d760722338d1288
#
_cell.length_a   1.000
_cell.length_b   1.000
_cell.length_c   1.000
_cell.angle_alpha   90.00
_cell.angle_beta   90.00
_cell.angle_gamma   90.00
#
_symmetry.space_group_name_H-M   'P 1'
#
loop_
_entity.id
_entity.type
_entity.pdbx_description
1 polymer ?
#
loop_
_entity_poly.entity_id
_entity_poly.type
_entity_poly.pdbx_seq_one_letter_code
_entity_poly.pdbx_strand_id
1 'polypeptide(L)'
;MSNKHDKKVGVIFGKFYPVHTGHINMIYEAFSKVDELHVIVCSDTERDLKLFYDSKMKRMPTVQDRLRWMQQIFKYQKNQIFIHHLIEDGLPSYPNGWESWAERVKELFAEKNIHPSIVFSSEIQDKAPYEKYLNLEVSLVDPERERFNVSATKIRNNPFQYWRFIPKEVRPFFVKTIAVLGGESSGKSVLVSKLANVFN
;
A
#
# COMPACT_ATOMS: atom_id res chain seq x y z
N MET A 1 10.56 -26.97 30.03
CA MET A 1 10.59 -25.51 30.06
C MET A 1 10.52 -25.06 28.62
N SER A 2 9.34 -24.61 28.17
CA SER A 2 9.14 -24.07 26.81
C SER A 2 9.86 -22.75 26.71
N ASN A 3 10.92 -22.64 25.90
CA ASN A 3 11.48 -21.37 25.52
C ASN A 3 10.37 -20.56 24.83
N LYS A 4 9.79 -19.59 25.54
CA LYS A 4 8.95 -18.58 24.94
C LYS A 4 9.87 -17.79 23.99
N HIS A 5 9.88 -18.16 22.72
CA HIS A 5 10.51 -17.33 21.70
C HIS A 5 9.72 -16.01 21.69
N ASP A 6 10.39 -14.92 22.09
CA ASP A 6 9.74 -13.61 22.03
C ASP A 6 9.33 -13.35 20.57
N LYS A 7 8.05 -13.20 20.34
CA LYS A 7 7.45 -13.02 19.02
C LYS A 7 8.05 -11.78 18.35
N LYS A 8 8.70 -11.96 17.19
CA LYS A 8 9.27 -10.87 16.43
C LYS A 8 8.16 -10.16 15.64
N VAL A 9 7.92 -8.89 15.93
CA VAL A 9 6.85 -8.07 15.34
C VAL A 9 7.48 -6.98 14.49
N GLY A 10 7.05 -6.89 13.22
CA GLY A 10 7.51 -5.87 12.28
C GLY A 10 6.42 -4.89 11.88
N VAL A 11 6.82 -3.71 11.44
CA VAL A 11 5.90 -2.70 10.90
C VAL A 11 6.39 -2.15 9.56
N ILE A 12 5.45 -1.76 8.71
CA ILE A 12 5.67 -1.03 7.46
C ILE A 12 4.69 0.13 7.41
N PHE A 13 5.17 1.31 7.06
CA PHE A 13 4.34 2.49 6.81
C PHE A 13 4.33 2.83 5.32
N GLY A 14 3.20 3.29 4.82
CA GLY A 14 3.13 3.76 3.44
C GLY A 14 1.77 4.30 3.04
N LYS A 15 1.76 5.17 2.03
CA LYS A 15 0.51 5.69 1.46
C LYS A 15 -0.19 4.67 0.56
N PHE A 16 0.57 3.78 -0.10
CA PHE A 16 0.05 2.79 -1.06
C PHE A 16 -0.93 3.40 -2.08
N TYR A 17 -0.50 4.47 -2.74
CA TYR A 17 -1.32 5.36 -3.56
C TYR A 17 -0.90 5.37 -5.05
N PRO A 18 -1.22 4.28 -5.81
CA PRO A 18 -1.75 2.98 -5.37
C PRO A 18 -0.66 2.01 -4.90
N VAL A 19 -1.09 0.90 -4.29
CA VAL A 19 -0.22 -0.24 -4.05
C VAL A 19 0.21 -0.86 -5.38
N HIS A 20 1.45 -1.35 -5.45
CA HIS A 20 2.04 -1.99 -6.63
C HIS A 20 2.95 -3.16 -6.25
N THR A 21 3.41 -3.94 -7.23
CA THR A 21 4.21 -5.14 -6.99
C THR A 21 5.49 -4.89 -6.18
N GLY A 22 6.12 -3.73 -6.31
CA GLY A 22 7.26 -3.35 -5.47
C GLY A 22 6.89 -3.27 -3.98
N HIS A 23 5.75 -2.66 -3.63
CA HIS A 23 5.25 -2.67 -2.26
C HIS A 23 4.93 -4.09 -1.77
N ILE A 24 4.30 -4.91 -2.61
CA ILE A 24 3.95 -6.30 -2.26
C ILE A 24 5.21 -7.12 -2.00
N ASN A 25 6.24 -6.98 -2.83
CA ASN A 25 7.51 -7.64 -2.63
C ASN A 25 8.17 -7.22 -1.31
N MET A 26 8.21 -5.91 -1.02
CA MET A 26 8.73 -5.40 0.24
C MET A 26 7.98 -6.00 1.45
N ILE A 27 6.65 -6.08 1.37
CA ILE A 27 5.82 -6.64 2.44
C ILE A 27 6.10 -8.13 2.63
N TYR A 28 6.21 -8.93 1.57
CA TYR A 28 6.53 -10.35 1.70
C TYR A 28 7.97 -10.59 2.17
N GLU A 29 8.93 -9.77 1.75
CA GLU A 29 10.30 -9.87 2.23
C GLU A 29 10.39 -9.49 3.72
N ALA A 30 9.68 -8.47 4.16
CA ALA A 30 9.57 -8.12 5.57
C ALA A 30 8.89 -9.25 6.36
N PHE A 31 7.79 -9.77 5.86
CA PHE A 31 7.05 -10.87 6.48
C PHE A 31 7.90 -12.13 6.66
N SER A 32 8.80 -12.43 5.73
CA SER A 32 9.71 -13.59 5.87
C SER A 32 10.72 -13.47 7.03
N LYS A 33 10.83 -12.30 7.66
CA LYS A 33 11.81 -12.01 8.72
C LYS A 33 11.18 -11.84 10.11
N VAL A 34 9.86 -11.93 10.20
CA VAL A 34 9.09 -11.71 11.45
C VAL A 34 7.95 -12.71 11.59
N ASP A 35 7.46 -12.89 12.81
CA ASP A 35 6.31 -13.75 13.10
C ASP A 35 4.98 -13.05 12.83
N GLU A 36 4.98 -11.72 12.93
CA GLU A 36 3.82 -10.86 12.74
C GLU A 36 4.24 -9.55 12.06
N LEU A 37 3.48 -9.13 11.05
CA LEU A 37 3.74 -7.91 10.32
C LEU A 37 2.51 -6.99 10.32
N HIS A 38 2.69 -5.76 10.75
CA HIS A 38 1.67 -4.73 10.68
C HIS A 38 1.97 -3.76 9.54
N VAL A 39 1.05 -3.67 8.57
CA VAL A 39 1.16 -2.73 7.45
C VAL A 39 0.21 -1.57 7.70
N ILE A 40 0.76 -0.39 7.85
CA ILE A 40 0.04 0.81 8.23
C ILE A 40 -0.13 1.69 6.99
N VAL A 41 -1.39 1.81 6.55
CA VAL A 41 -1.79 2.67 5.44
C VAL A 41 -1.94 4.08 5.96
N CYS A 42 -1.02 4.96 5.58
CA CYS A 42 -1.04 6.36 5.97
C CYS A 42 -1.91 7.19 5.03
N SER A 43 -2.71 8.10 5.58
CA SER A 43 -3.50 9.06 4.81
C SER A 43 -3.38 10.47 5.36
N ASP A 44 -3.39 11.43 4.45
CA ASP A 44 -3.45 12.84 4.76
C ASP A 44 -4.26 13.52 3.65
N THR A 45 -5.34 14.18 4.03
CA THR A 45 -6.32 14.70 3.07
C THR A 45 -5.69 15.69 2.08
N GLU A 46 -4.88 16.61 2.55
CA GLU A 46 -4.28 17.65 1.70
C GLU A 46 -3.19 17.06 0.78
N ARG A 47 -2.33 16.21 1.34
CA ARG A 47 -1.25 15.56 0.57
C ARG A 47 -1.79 14.55 -0.43
N ASP A 48 -2.85 13.82 -0.08
CA ASP A 48 -3.50 12.85 -0.98
C ASP A 48 -4.21 13.58 -2.12
N LEU A 49 -4.89 14.72 -1.85
CA LEU A 49 -5.43 15.62 -2.88
C LEU A 49 -4.32 16.17 -3.79
N LYS A 50 -3.22 16.64 -3.22
CA LYS A 50 -2.08 17.12 -4.00
C LYS A 50 -1.53 16.01 -4.91
N LEU A 51 -1.33 14.80 -4.41
CA LEU A 51 -0.90 13.65 -5.21
C LEU A 51 -1.86 13.33 -6.36
N PHE A 52 -3.16 13.53 -6.14
CA PHE A 52 -4.16 13.37 -7.19
C PHE A 52 -4.06 14.46 -8.25
N TYR A 53 -4.04 15.73 -7.86
CA TYR A 53 -3.95 16.86 -8.80
C TYR A 53 -2.63 16.90 -9.58
N ASP A 54 -1.53 16.47 -8.95
CA ASP A 54 -0.21 16.35 -9.60
C ASP A 54 -0.11 15.10 -10.51
N SER A 55 -1.21 14.37 -10.73
CA SER A 55 -1.25 13.13 -11.50
C SER A 55 -2.20 13.21 -12.71
N LYS A 56 -2.17 12.16 -13.56
CA LYS A 56 -3.12 11.99 -14.67
C LYS A 56 -4.30 11.07 -14.32
N MET A 57 -4.50 10.76 -13.05
CA MET A 57 -5.62 9.93 -12.63
C MET A 57 -6.97 10.64 -12.85
N LYS A 58 -7.96 9.87 -13.31
CA LYS A 58 -9.33 10.39 -13.52
C LYS A 58 -10.20 10.31 -12.27
N ARG A 59 -9.77 9.56 -11.27
CA ARG A 59 -10.46 9.36 -10.00
C ARG A 59 -9.43 9.27 -8.88
N MET A 60 -9.71 9.91 -7.75
CA MET A 60 -8.89 9.83 -6.54
C MET A 60 -9.18 8.51 -5.81
N PRO A 61 -8.15 7.71 -5.46
CA PRO A 61 -8.33 6.57 -4.58
C PRO A 61 -8.69 7.04 -3.17
N THR A 62 -9.76 6.53 -2.64
CA THR A 62 -10.12 6.76 -1.24
C THR A 62 -9.24 5.94 -0.29
N VAL A 63 -9.25 6.27 0.99
CA VAL A 63 -8.59 5.46 2.03
C VAL A 63 -9.19 4.05 2.03
N GLN A 64 -10.51 3.92 1.91
CA GLN A 64 -11.21 2.64 1.86
C GLN A 64 -10.80 1.80 0.65
N ASP A 65 -10.55 2.43 -0.51
CA ASP A 65 -10.00 1.71 -1.68
C ASP A 65 -8.63 1.11 -1.34
N ARG A 66 -7.73 1.90 -0.73
CA ARG A 66 -6.37 1.47 -0.38
C ARG A 66 -6.38 0.34 0.68
N LEU A 67 -7.19 0.48 1.72
CA LEU A 67 -7.36 -0.55 2.76
C LEU A 67 -7.92 -1.84 2.16
N ARG A 68 -8.99 -1.74 1.34
CA ARG A 68 -9.60 -2.89 0.67
C ARG A 68 -8.59 -3.61 -0.23
N TRP A 69 -7.79 -2.89 -1.03
CA TRP A 69 -6.77 -3.50 -1.86
C TRP A 69 -5.77 -4.29 -1.02
N MET A 70 -5.24 -3.69 0.04
CA MET A 70 -4.29 -4.35 0.93
C MET A 70 -4.89 -5.60 1.58
N GLN A 71 -6.11 -5.51 2.11
CA GLN A 71 -6.81 -6.64 2.72
C GLN A 71 -7.08 -7.76 1.71
N GLN A 72 -7.44 -7.43 0.46
CA GLN A 72 -7.66 -8.43 -0.59
C GLN A 72 -6.38 -9.10 -1.05
N ILE A 73 -5.28 -8.35 -1.18
CA ILE A 73 -3.97 -8.88 -1.59
C ILE A 73 -3.47 -9.88 -0.54
N PHE A 74 -3.57 -9.53 0.75
CA PHE A 74 -3.02 -10.33 1.86
C PHE A 74 -4.07 -11.20 2.58
N LYS A 75 -5.22 -11.46 1.97
CA LYS A 75 -6.34 -12.18 2.59
C LYS A 75 -6.00 -13.59 3.11
N TYR A 76 -5.01 -14.25 2.52
CA TYR A 76 -4.56 -15.57 2.94
C TYR A 76 -3.56 -15.52 4.10
N GLN A 77 -2.96 -14.37 4.37
CA GLN A 77 -2.04 -14.10 5.48
C GLN A 77 -2.69 -13.28 6.61
N LYS A 78 -4.01 -13.18 6.66
CA LYS A 78 -4.77 -12.31 7.57
C LYS A 78 -4.53 -12.52 9.07
N ASN A 79 -3.95 -13.63 9.46
CA ASN A 79 -3.61 -13.97 10.84
C ASN A 79 -2.15 -13.63 11.20
N GLN A 80 -1.37 -13.11 10.24
CA GLN A 80 0.05 -12.78 10.39
C GLN A 80 0.41 -11.43 9.77
N ILE A 81 -0.34 -10.97 8.75
CA ILE A 81 -0.21 -9.64 8.15
C ILE A 81 -1.49 -8.86 8.48
N PHE A 82 -1.34 -7.84 9.30
CA PHE A 82 -2.44 -7.00 9.78
C PHE A 82 -2.40 -5.64 9.10
N ILE A 83 -3.53 -5.20 8.57
CA ILE A 83 -3.66 -3.92 7.86
C ILE A 83 -4.34 -2.92 8.78
N HIS A 84 -3.67 -1.80 9.04
CA HIS A 84 -4.15 -0.71 9.86
C HIS A 84 -4.20 0.59 9.06
N HIS A 85 -4.89 1.58 9.61
CA HIS A 85 -4.97 2.92 9.06
C HIS A 85 -4.41 3.94 10.06
N LEU A 86 -3.57 4.84 9.58
CA LEU A 86 -3.08 6.01 10.32
C LEU A 86 -3.51 7.28 9.59
N ILE A 87 -4.23 8.15 10.30
CA ILE A 87 -4.61 9.47 9.81
C ILE A 87 -3.49 10.44 10.16
N GLU A 88 -2.93 11.10 9.15
CA GLU A 88 -1.84 12.07 9.30
C GLU A 88 -2.32 13.53 9.17
N ASP A 89 -3.65 13.75 9.09
CA ASP A 89 -4.22 15.09 8.95
C ASP A 89 -3.76 16.02 10.08
N GLY A 90 -3.39 17.23 9.70
CA GLY A 90 -2.93 18.26 10.64
C GLY A 90 -1.49 18.12 11.13
N LEU A 91 -0.76 17.09 10.69
CA LEU A 91 0.67 16.98 11.01
C LEU A 91 1.51 17.89 10.13
N PRO A 92 2.61 18.48 10.67
CA PRO A 92 3.53 19.25 9.87
C PRO A 92 4.11 18.42 8.72
N SER A 93 4.39 19.10 7.59
CA SER A 93 4.99 18.44 6.45
C SER A 93 6.42 17.98 6.72
N TYR A 94 6.83 16.88 6.05
CA TYR A 94 8.22 16.43 6.00
C TYR A 94 9.17 17.60 5.65
N PRO A 95 10.34 17.74 6.32
CA PRO A 95 10.89 16.84 7.34
C PRO A 95 10.49 17.18 8.79
N ASN A 96 9.68 18.20 9.04
CA ASN A 96 9.45 18.77 10.37
C ASN A 96 8.40 18.01 11.21
N GLY A 97 7.64 17.11 10.59
CA GLY A 97 6.52 16.40 11.23
C GLY A 97 6.89 15.12 11.97
N TRP A 98 8.16 14.70 12.02
CA TRP A 98 8.54 13.38 12.52
C TRP A 98 8.16 13.12 13.98
N GLU A 99 8.34 14.10 14.86
CA GLU A 99 8.04 13.95 16.29
C GLU A 99 6.53 13.74 16.50
N SER A 100 5.71 14.66 16.01
CA SER A 100 4.25 14.57 16.12
C SER A 100 3.69 13.33 15.40
N TRP A 101 4.31 12.93 14.29
CA TRP A 101 3.97 11.71 13.59
C TRP A 101 4.27 10.47 14.44
N ALA A 102 5.43 10.43 15.05
CA ALA A 102 5.84 9.31 15.93
C ALA A 102 4.94 9.18 17.17
N GLU A 103 4.49 10.30 17.75
CA GLU A 103 3.52 10.29 18.83
C GLU A 103 2.21 9.61 18.38
N ARG A 104 1.67 10.01 17.23
CA ARG A 104 0.45 9.41 16.67
C ARG A 104 0.61 7.93 16.33
N VAL A 105 1.81 7.53 15.87
CA VAL A 105 2.13 6.10 15.65
C VAL A 105 2.15 5.34 16.98
N LYS A 106 2.73 5.89 18.04
CA LYS A 106 2.76 5.28 19.37
C LYS A 106 1.34 5.14 19.95
N GLU A 107 0.48 6.13 19.73
CA GLU A 107 -0.95 6.03 20.10
C GLU A 107 -1.65 4.87 19.38
N LEU A 108 -1.44 4.73 18.06
CA LEU A 108 -1.95 3.61 17.28
C LEU A 108 -1.41 2.26 17.80
N PHE A 109 -0.12 2.19 18.11
CA PHE A 109 0.48 0.98 18.67
C PHE A 109 -0.16 0.60 20.01
N ALA A 110 -0.37 1.58 20.89
CA ALA A 110 -1.03 1.35 22.18
C ALA A 110 -2.49 0.91 22.00
N GLU A 111 -3.26 1.58 21.13
CA GLU A 111 -4.66 1.25 20.85
C GLU A 111 -4.81 -0.19 20.31
N LYS A 112 -3.92 -0.59 19.43
CA LYS A 112 -3.97 -1.92 18.78
C LYS A 112 -3.17 -2.99 19.49
N ASN A 113 -2.53 -2.67 20.64
CA ASN A 113 -1.64 -3.54 21.37
C ASN A 113 -0.51 -4.12 20.48
N ILE A 114 0.13 -3.26 19.69
CA ILE A 114 1.22 -3.62 18.80
C ILE A 114 2.55 -3.28 19.48
N HIS A 115 3.45 -4.26 19.57
CA HIS A 115 4.78 -4.08 20.17
C HIS A 115 5.87 -4.41 19.16
N PRO A 116 6.13 -3.54 18.17
CA PRO A 116 7.09 -3.84 17.13
C PRO A 116 8.52 -3.72 17.64
N SER A 117 9.41 -4.52 17.07
CA SER A 117 10.85 -4.42 17.30
C SER A 117 11.60 -3.89 16.08
N ILE A 118 10.97 -3.91 14.90
CA ILE A 118 11.63 -3.56 13.63
C ILE A 118 10.66 -2.86 12.67
N VAL A 119 11.18 -1.82 11.99
CA VAL A 119 10.53 -1.16 10.85
C VAL A 119 11.20 -1.61 9.57
N PHE A 120 10.39 -1.95 8.56
CA PHE A 120 10.87 -2.18 7.20
C PHE A 120 10.52 -0.98 6.30
N SER A 121 11.51 -0.49 5.57
CA SER A 121 11.35 0.65 4.65
C SER A 121 12.17 0.45 3.38
N SER A 122 11.77 1.08 2.28
CA SER A 122 12.61 1.24 1.08
C SER A 122 13.31 2.60 1.03
N GLU A 123 13.03 3.50 1.97
CA GLU A 123 13.49 4.88 1.94
C GLU A 123 14.66 5.06 2.92
N ILE A 124 15.87 5.24 2.39
CA ILE A 124 17.12 5.36 3.20
C ILE A 124 17.03 6.57 4.15
N GLN A 125 16.45 7.69 3.69
CA GLN A 125 16.33 8.92 4.46
C GLN A 125 15.43 8.80 5.69
N ASP A 126 14.54 7.80 5.73
CA ASP A 126 13.61 7.61 6.84
C ASP A 126 14.23 6.77 7.98
N LYS A 127 15.41 6.16 7.75
CA LYS A 127 16.07 5.29 8.73
C LYS A 127 16.35 6.01 10.05
N ALA A 128 17.11 7.11 9.99
CA ALA A 128 17.49 7.85 11.19
C ALA A 128 16.27 8.41 11.98
N PRO A 129 15.24 8.98 11.33
CA PRO A 129 13.99 9.33 12.01
C PRO A 129 13.30 8.16 12.71
N TYR A 130 13.15 6.99 12.07
CA TYR A 130 12.53 5.83 12.72
C TYR A 130 13.33 5.38 13.97
N GLU A 131 14.66 5.28 13.87
CA GLU A 131 15.52 4.94 14.99
C GLU A 131 15.39 5.96 16.12
N LYS A 132 15.41 7.26 15.79
CA LYS A 132 15.35 8.35 16.77
C LYS A 132 14.00 8.46 17.48
N TYR A 133 12.90 8.46 16.74
CA TYR A 133 11.58 8.84 17.28
C TYR A 133 10.74 7.63 17.71
N LEU A 134 10.92 6.47 17.09
CA LEU A 134 10.21 5.24 17.47
C LEU A 134 11.07 4.29 18.29
N ASN A 135 12.40 4.48 18.33
CA ASN A 135 13.35 3.57 18.98
C ASN A 135 13.24 2.13 18.47
N LEU A 136 13.11 1.97 17.15
CA LEU A 136 12.98 0.67 16.49
C LEU A 136 14.16 0.41 15.58
N GLU A 137 14.57 -0.86 15.46
CA GLU A 137 15.51 -1.30 14.43
C GLU A 137 14.93 -1.01 13.04
N VAL A 138 15.75 -0.62 12.07
CA VAL A 138 15.33 -0.36 10.71
C VAL A 138 16.01 -1.31 9.72
N SER A 139 15.22 -2.09 9.00
CA SER A 139 15.67 -2.93 7.90
C SER A 139 15.26 -2.34 6.56
N LEU A 140 16.24 -1.99 5.74
CA LEU A 140 15.98 -1.51 4.38
C LEU A 140 15.74 -2.67 3.42
N VAL A 141 14.72 -2.54 2.58
CA VAL A 141 14.32 -3.51 1.57
C VAL A 141 14.34 -2.85 0.20
N ASP A 142 15.21 -3.32 -0.69
CA ASP A 142 15.36 -2.85 -2.09
C ASP A 142 15.39 -1.32 -2.23
N PRO A 143 16.26 -0.60 -1.45
CA PRO A 143 16.27 0.86 -1.44
C PRO A 143 16.60 1.48 -2.80
N GLU A 144 17.42 0.80 -3.61
CA GLU A 144 17.77 1.22 -4.97
C GLU A 144 16.70 0.85 -6.01
N ARG A 145 15.64 0.11 -5.60
CA ARG A 145 14.54 -0.35 -6.48
C ARG A 145 15.02 -1.16 -7.69
N GLU A 146 16.06 -1.95 -7.51
CA GLU A 146 16.66 -2.78 -8.58
C GLU A 146 15.71 -3.90 -9.02
N ARG A 147 14.99 -4.51 -8.11
CA ARG A 147 14.07 -5.62 -8.39
C ARG A 147 12.80 -5.19 -9.11
N PHE A 148 12.26 -4.02 -8.74
CA PHE A 148 11.03 -3.49 -9.31
C PHE A 148 11.18 -2.02 -9.68
N ASN A 149 11.52 -1.74 -10.93
CA ASN A 149 11.63 -0.37 -11.44
C ASN A 149 10.23 0.26 -11.64
N VAL A 150 9.49 0.39 -10.56
CA VAL A 150 8.16 0.97 -10.52
C VAL A 150 8.00 1.86 -9.29
N SER A 151 7.17 2.90 -9.42
CA SER A 151 6.73 3.73 -8.31
C SER A 151 5.24 4.06 -8.46
N ALA A 152 4.59 4.40 -7.34
CA ALA A 152 3.21 4.84 -7.36
C ALA A 152 3.03 6.07 -8.27
N THR A 153 4.01 6.97 -8.32
CA THR A 153 4.01 8.15 -9.23
C THR A 153 4.00 7.75 -10.69
N LYS A 154 4.81 6.77 -11.11
CA LYS A 154 4.80 6.26 -12.49
C LYS A 154 3.43 5.69 -12.85
N ILE A 155 2.81 4.93 -11.95
CA ILE A 155 1.48 4.34 -12.17
C ILE A 155 0.40 5.43 -12.24
N ARG A 156 0.41 6.41 -11.32
CA ARG A 156 -0.55 7.52 -11.34
C ARG A 156 -0.54 8.30 -12.65
N ASN A 157 0.64 8.44 -13.26
CA ASN A 157 0.80 9.18 -14.52
C ASN A 157 0.55 8.34 -15.77
N ASN A 158 0.82 7.04 -15.73
CA ASN A 158 0.63 6.17 -16.89
C ASN A 158 0.32 4.71 -16.47
N PRO A 159 -0.90 4.42 -15.97
CA PRO A 159 -1.23 3.09 -15.42
C PRO A 159 -1.13 1.98 -16.46
N PHE A 160 -1.45 2.23 -17.72
CA PHE A 160 -1.42 1.21 -18.77
C PHE A 160 0.00 0.82 -19.17
N GLN A 161 0.95 1.75 -19.17
CA GLN A 161 2.38 1.44 -19.39
C GLN A 161 2.95 0.57 -18.27
N TYR A 162 2.48 0.78 -17.04
CA TYR A 162 2.93 0.05 -15.85
C TYR A 162 1.95 -1.05 -15.42
N TRP A 163 1.04 -1.48 -16.32
CA TRP A 163 -0.05 -2.40 -16.01
C TRP A 163 0.40 -3.70 -15.36
N ARG A 164 1.51 -4.27 -15.79
CA ARG A 164 2.08 -5.50 -15.22
C ARG A 164 2.44 -5.38 -13.73
N PHE A 165 2.71 -4.15 -13.26
CA PHE A 165 3.05 -3.87 -11.87
C PHE A 165 1.83 -3.54 -11.00
N ILE A 166 0.65 -3.44 -11.59
CA ILE A 166 -0.60 -3.17 -10.88
C ILE A 166 -1.24 -4.52 -10.50
N PRO A 167 -1.42 -4.80 -9.19
CA PRO A 167 -2.10 -6.01 -8.74
C PRO A 167 -3.51 -6.11 -9.30
N LYS A 168 -4.00 -7.33 -9.53
CA LYS A 168 -5.34 -7.58 -10.07
C LYS A 168 -6.45 -6.95 -9.22
N GLU A 169 -6.26 -6.85 -7.92
CA GLU A 169 -7.16 -6.23 -6.96
C GLU A 169 -7.29 -4.71 -7.16
N VAL A 170 -6.27 -4.08 -7.74
CA VAL A 170 -6.19 -2.64 -8.00
C VAL A 170 -6.62 -2.27 -9.42
N ARG A 171 -6.41 -3.18 -10.39
CA ARG A 171 -6.70 -2.92 -11.82
C ARG A 171 -8.11 -2.39 -12.11
N PRO A 172 -9.20 -2.88 -11.44
CA PRO A 172 -10.55 -2.35 -11.66
C PRO A 172 -10.70 -0.86 -11.36
N PHE A 173 -9.78 -0.27 -10.59
CA PHE A 173 -9.78 1.15 -10.33
C PHE A 173 -9.43 1.99 -11.56
N PHE A 174 -8.60 1.48 -12.45
CA PHE A 174 -8.09 2.19 -13.63
C PHE A 174 -8.90 1.94 -14.92
N VAL A 175 -9.86 1.02 -14.89
CA VAL A 175 -10.66 0.64 -16.05
C VAL A 175 -12.15 0.87 -15.82
N LYS A 176 -12.90 0.99 -16.91
CA LYS A 176 -14.38 0.93 -16.89
C LYS A 176 -14.82 -0.47 -17.28
N THR A 177 -15.64 -1.09 -16.46
CA THR A 177 -16.26 -2.38 -16.78
C THR A 177 -17.61 -2.13 -17.41
N ILE A 178 -17.86 -2.70 -18.59
CA ILE A 178 -19.15 -2.65 -19.30
C ILE A 178 -19.74 -4.05 -19.26
N ALA A 179 -20.94 -4.20 -18.69
CA ALA A 179 -21.72 -5.43 -18.73
C ALA A 179 -22.75 -5.36 -19.85
N VAL A 180 -22.77 -6.35 -20.73
CA VAL A 180 -23.79 -6.47 -21.80
C VAL A 180 -24.79 -7.53 -21.36
N LEU A 181 -26.03 -7.11 -21.13
CA LEU A 181 -27.14 -7.97 -20.71
C LEU A 181 -28.18 -8.11 -21.83
N GLY A 182 -28.90 -9.23 -21.85
CA GLY A 182 -29.95 -9.48 -22.81
C GLY A 182 -30.35 -10.95 -22.87
N GLY A 183 -31.45 -11.27 -23.54
CA GLY A 183 -31.96 -12.61 -23.73
C GLY A 183 -31.00 -13.53 -24.50
N GLU A 184 -31.29 -14.81 -24.54
CA GLU A 184 -30.56 -15.78 -25.35
C GLU A 184 -30.57 -15.37 -26.84
N SER A 185 -29.49 -15.66 -27.55
CA SER A 185 -29.34 -15.37 -28.99
C SER A 185 -29.47 -13.88 -29.43
N SER A 186 -29.41 -12.93 -28.49
CA SER A 186 -29.52 -11.48 -28.77
C SER A 186 -28.23 -10.81 -29.28
N GLY A 187 -27.19 -11.59 -29.63
CA GLY A 187 -25.94 -11.06 -30.19
C GLY A 187 -24.96 -10.47 -29.19
N LYS A 188 -25.16 -10.67 -27.87
CA LYS A 188 -24.27 -10.14 -26.80
C LYS A 188 -22.81 -10.48 -27.03
N SER A 189 -22.49 -11.74 -27.29
CA SER A 189 -21.10 -12.19 -27.50
C SER A 189 -20.44 -11.52 -28.68
N VAL A 190 -21.19 -11.30 -29.76
CA VAL A 190 -20.72 -10.59 -30.96
C VAL A 190 -20.44 -9.12 -30.64
N LEU A 191 -21.32 -8.47 -29.87
CA LEU A 191 -21.15 -7.09 -29.45
C LEU A 191 -19.93 -6.95 -28.52
N VAL A 192 -19.75 -7.83 -27.51
CA VAL A 192 -18.62 -7.84 -26.64
C VAL A 192 -17.29 -8.00 -27.39
N SER A 193 -17.25 -8.95 -28.36
CA SER A 193 -16.05 -9.15 -29.21
C SER A 193 -15.75 -7.93 -30.07
N LYS A 194 -16.73 -7.27 -30.63
CA LYS A 194 -16.54 -6.04 -31.41
C LYS A 194 -16.05 -4.88 -30.53
N LEU A 195 -16.65 -4.70 -29.35
CA LEU A 195 -16.20 -3.68 -28.39
C LEU A 195 -14.76 -3.94 -27.92
N ALA A 196 -14.40 -5.18 -27.62
CA ALA A 196 -13.03 -5.54 -27.25
C ALA A 196 -12.03 -5.17 -28.35
N ASN A 197 -12.36 -5.42 -29.62
CA ASN A 197 -11.50 -5.08 -30.77
C ASN A 197 -11.36 -3.55 -31.00
N VAL A 198 -12.35 -2.76 -30.60
CA VAL A 198 -12.29 -1.29 -30.75
C VAL A 198 -11.52 -0.62 -29.62
N PHE A 199 -11.53 -1.19 -28.40
CA PHE A 199 -10.96 -0.58 -27.21
C PHE A 199 -9.67 -1.24 -26.72
N ASN A 200 -9.15 -2.26 -27.40
CA ASN A 200 -7.80 -2.81 -27.20
C ASN A 200 -6.78 -2.05 -28.10
#